data_2e038707fe106e91604da746a9c5a9ff
#
_entry.id   2e038707fe106e91604da746a9c5a9ff
#
_cell.length_a   1.000
_cell.length_b   1.000
_cell.length_c   1.000
_cell.angle_alpha   90.00
_cell.angle_beta   90.00
_cell.angle_gamma   90.00
#
_symmetry.space_group_name_H-M   'P 1'
#
loop_
_entity.id
_entity.type
_entity.pdbx_description
1 polymer ?
#
loop_
_entity_poly.entity_id
_entity_poly.type
_entity_poly.pdbx_seq_one_letter_code
_entity_poly.pdbx_strand_id
1 'polypeptide(L)'
;MTELALFGTDLFGEAIKPKASGPVAERFTLPPFTILDARSGDWQERKRAWASLGINSEVGRTENLLRMSDTCSLGEKDTSIFDPVVCELAYRWFCPAGGQVVDPFAGGSVRGIVAGALGWHYWGCDLRPEQIAANEAQADEIAPRVRPVWVCGDSMDKLADAPAADFVFSCPPVWRHGKVQRRSARP
;
A
#
# COMPACT_ATOMS: atom_id res chain seq x y z
N MET A 1 4.50 -40.86 -8.50
CA MET A 1 4.84 -39.92 -7.41
C MET A 1 3.51 -39.53 -6.77
N THR A 2 3.29 -39.92 -5.56
CA THR A 2 2.02 -39.74 -4.84
C THR A 2 1.80 -38.26 -4.50
N GLU A 3 0.62 -37.73 -4.76
CA GLU A 3 0.17 -36.35 -4.49
C GLU A 3 0.44 -35.81 -3.07
N LEU A 4 0.78 -36.70 -2.14
CA LEU A 4 1.05 -36.39 -0.74
C LEU A 4 2.37 -35.64 -0.47
N ALA A 5 3.28 -35.56 -1.44
CA ALA A 5 4.58 -34.90 -1.26
C ALA A 5 4.54 -33.36 -1.41
N LEU A 6 3.42 -32.79 -1.88
CA LEU A 6 3.27 -31.36 -2.18
C LEU A 6 2.95 -30.49 -0.95
N PHE A 7 2.45 -31.04 0.14
CA PHE A 7 1.93 -30.27 1.27
C PHE A 7 2.76 -30.40 2.57
N GLY A 8 3.83 -31.19 2.56
CA GLY A 8 4.64 -31.40 3.76
C GLY A 8 3.97 -32.28 4.84
N THR A 9 4.56 -32.31 6.01
CA THR A 9 4.05 -33.01 7.18
C THR A 9 3.69 -32.01 8.28
N ASP A 10 2.73 -32.34 9.12
CA ASP A 10 2.37 -31.58 10.32
C ASP A 10 3.44 -31.73 11.44
N LEU A 11 3.21 -31.13 12.58
CA LEU A 11 4.11 -31.19 13.76
C LEU A 11 4.29 -32.62 14.33
N PHE A 12 3.47 -33.58 13.91
CA PHE A 12 3.52 -34.97 14.34
C PHE A 12 4.08 -35.92 13.26
N GLY A 13 4.51 -35.33 12.10
CA GLY A 13 5.07 -36.12 10.98
C GLY A 13 4.01 -36.73 10.09
N GLU A 14 2.71 -36.40 10.26
CA GLU A 14 1.64 -36.85 9.38
C GLU A 14 1.51 -35.98 8.14
N ALA A 15 1.20 -36.60 6.99
CA ALA A 15 1.01 -35.86 5.75
C ALA A 15 -0.21 -34.91 5.84
N ILE A 16 -0.01 -33.62 5.62
CA ILE A 16 -1.08 -32.64 5.60
C ILE A 16 -1.98 -32.92 4.41
N LYS A 17 -3.22 -33.31 4.68
CA LYS A 17 -4.24 -33.49 3.65
C LYS A 17 -4.87 -32.14 3.31
N PRO A 18 -4.87 -31.74 2.03
CA PRO A 18 -5.57 -30.52 1.64
C PRO A 18 -7.04 -30.64 1.97
N LYS A 19 -7.57 -29.66 2.69
CA LYS A 19 -9.00 -29.57 2.98
C LYS A 19 -9.72 -29.00 1.75
N ALA A 20 -9.84 -29.81 0.71
CA ALA A 20 -10.63 -29.47 -0.45
C ALA A 20 -12.13 -29.48 -0.08
N SER A 21 -12.79 -28.35 -0.21
CA SER A 21 -14.23 -28.26 -0.02
C SER A 21 -14.88 -27.48 -1.16
N GLY A 22 -15.73 -28.14 -1.93
CA GLY A 22 -16.56 -27.57 -2.97
C GLY A 22 -15.98 -27.59 -4.40
N PRO A 23 -16.84 -27.32 -5.41
CA PRO A 23 -16.52 -27.49 -6.83
C PRO A 23 -15.33 -26.66 -7.34
N VAL A 24 -15.08 -25.51 -6.70
CA VAL A 24 -13.96 -24.63 -7.06
C VAL A 24 -12.63 -25.23 -6.61
N ALA A 25 -12.58 -25.81 -5.40
CA ALA A 25 -11.39 -26.48 -4.90
C ALA A 25 -11.07 -27.75 -5.70
N GLU A 26 -12.09 -28.51 -6.11
CA GLU A 26 -11.92 -29.69 -6.98
C GLU A 26 -11.33 -29.33 -8.33
N ARG A 27 -11.77 -28.21 -8.94
CA ARG A 27 -11.30 -27.75 -10.25
C ARG A 27 -9.89 -27.18 -10.22
N PHE A 28 -9.52 -26.48 -9.16
CA PHE A 28 -8.26 -25.71 -9.07
C PHE A 28 -7.31 -26.27 -8.00
N THR A 29 -7.61 -27.41 -7.38
CA THR A 29 -6.85 -28.01 -6.29
C THR A 29 -6.89 -27.17 -5.00
N LEU A 30 -6.81 -25.85 -5.13
CA LEU A 30 -7.01 -24.85 -4.07
C LEU A 30 -8.00 -23.79 -4.57
N PRO A 31 -8.81 -23.18 -3.69
CA PRO A 31 -9.64 -22.05 -4.09
C PRO A 31 -8.78 -20.95 -4.69
N PRO A 32 -9.11 -20.39 -5.89
CA PRO A 32 -8.31 -19.36 -6.55
C PRO A 32 -8.54 -17.96 -5.95
N PHE A 33 -8.66 -17.87 -4.63
CA PHE A 33 -8.80 -16.62 -3.90
C PHE A 33 -8.06 -16.70 -2.55
N THR A 34 -7.64 -15.58 -2.06
CA THR A 34 -7.00 -15.42 -0.75
C THR A 34 -7.83 -14.50 0.12
N ILE A 35 -8.04 -14.86 1.36
CA ILE A 35 -8.63 -14.00 2.38
C ILE A 35 -7.49 -13.42 3.20
N LEU A 36 -7.37 -12.09 3.18
CA LEU A 36 -6.43 -11.33 4.01
C LEU A 36 -7.19 -10.81 5.22
N ASP A 37 -6.99 -11.43 6.39
CA ASP A 37 -7.62 -10.97 7.63
C ASP A 37 -6.68 -10.01 8.37
N ALA A 38 -6.95 -8.72 8.23
CA ALA A 38 -6.20 -7.66 8.91
C ALA A 38 -6.31 -7.70 10.45
N ARG A 39 -7.20 -8.53 11.01
CA ARG A 39 -7.33 -8.74 12.46
C ARG A 39 -6.54 -9.95 12.96
N SER A 40 -5.99 -10.77 12.07
CA SER A 40 -5.14 -11.90 12.45
C SER A 40 -3.91 -11.46 13.24
N GLY A 41 -3.43 -12.31 14.15
CA GLY A 41 -2.24 -12.04 14.96
C GLY A 41 -1.02 -11.71 14.13
N ASP A 42 -0.76 -12.50 13.10
CA ASP A 42 0.39 -12.33 12.18
C ASP A 42 0.35 -11.00 11.44
N TRP A 43 -0.85 -10.58 10.97
CA TRP A 43 -1.03 -9.29 10.33
C TRP A 43 -0.72 -8.14 11.28
N GLN A 44 -1.26 -8.20 12.51
CA GLN A 44 -1.08 -7.17 13.51
C GLN A 44 0.38 -7.08 14.00
N GLU A 45 1.06 -8.21 14.12
CA GLU A 45 2.48 -8.24 14.45
C GLU A 45 3.32 -7.57 13.35
N ARG A 46 3.06 -7.92 12.09
CA ARG A 46 3.72 -7.32 10.94
C ARG A 46 3.46 -5.83 10.83
N LYS A 47 2.23 -5.40 11.07
CA LYS A 47 1.86 -3.97 11.11
C LYS A 47 2.61 -3.22 12.21
N ARG A 48 2.74 -3.80 13.40
CA ARG A 48 3.55 -3.22 14.50
C ARG A 48 5.03 -3.13 14.12
N ALA A 49 5.57 -4.14 13.45
CA ALA A 49 6.96 -4.11 12.97
C ALA A 49 7.19 -2.94 11.99
N TRP A 50 6.27 -2.72 11.05
CA TRP A 50 6.33 -1.55 10.17
C TRP A 50 6.19 -0.23 10.91
N ALA A 51 5.27 -0.13 11.86
CA ALA A 51 5.09 1.07 12.67
C ALA A 51 6.34 1.41 13.52
N SER A 52 7.08 0.39 13.98
CA SER A 52 8.31 0.59 14.77
C SER A 52 9.45 1.26 14.00
N LEU A 53 9.38 1.33 12.66
CA LEU A 53 10.32 2.11 11.84
C LEU A 53 10.08 3.63 11.91
N GLY A 54 9.02 4.08 12.61
CA GLY A 54 8.68 5.49 12.71
C GLY A 54 7.82 6.03 11.56
N ILE A 55 7.17 5.16 10.79
CA ILE A 55 6.28 5.61 9.72
C ILE A 55 5.11 6.39 10.31
N ASN A 56 5.05 7.68 9.99
CA ASN A 56 4.00 8.61 10.43
C ASN A 56 3.40 9.33 9.22
N SER A 57 2.31 8.82 8.70
CA SER A 57 1.65 9.36 7.50
C SER A 57 0.68 10.50 7.77
N GLU A 58 0.52 10.93 9.02
CA GLU A 58 -0.35 12.07 9.39
C GLU A 58 0.34 13.41 9.12
N VAL A 59 1.66 13.40 9.05
CA VAL A 59 2.46 14.60 8.77
C VAL A 59 2.14 15.11 7.35
N GLY A 60 1.83 16.41 7.24
CA GLY A 60 1.44 17.05 5.98
C GLY A 60 -0.05 17.05 5.67
N ARG A 61 -0.89 16.52 6.54
CA ARG A 61 -2.35 16.62 6.43
C ARG A 61 -2.86 17.83 7.21
N THR A 62 -3.42 18.80 6.51
CA THR A 62 -4.05 19.97 7.14
C THR A 62 -5.37 19.58 7.80
N GLU A 63 -5.69 20.16 8.96
CA GLU A 63 -6.93 19.94 9.73
C GLU A 63 -8.22 20.10 8.92
N ASN A 64 -8.19 20.82 7.80
CA ASN A 64 -9.35 21.02 6.92
C ASN A 64 -9.78 19.77 6.13
N LEU A 65 -8.92 18.78 5.96
CA LEU A 65 -9.28 17.49 5.37
C LEU A 65 -9.99 16.57 6.38
N LEU A 66 -9.80 16.82 7.67
CA LEU A 66 -10.42 16.07 8.77
C LEU A 66 -11.91 16.42 8.95
N ARG A 67 -12.35 17.60 8.48
CA ARG A 67 -13.75 18.06 8.60
C ARG A 67 -14.73 17.45 7.60
N MET A 68 -14.30 16.68 6.64
CA MET A 68 -15.21 16.03 5.68
C MET A 68 -15.83 14.72 6.19
N SER A 69 -15.57 14.32 7.43
CA SER A 69 -16.07 13.09 8.03
C SER A 69 -17.11 13.32 9.14
N ASP A 70 -17.99 14.32 9.01
CA ASP A 70 -19.07 14.57 9.99
C ASP A 70 -20.17 13.48 10.04
N THR A 71 -19.99 12.35 9.37
CA THR A 71 -20.99 11.27 9.34
C THR A 71 -20.53 9.97 10.00
N CYS A 72 -19.38 9.94 10.63
CA CYS A 72 -18.92 8.78 11.40
C CYS A 72 -18.76 9.16 12.87
N SER A 73 -19.84 9.04 13.62
CA SER A 73 -19.91 9.26 15.08
C SER A 73 -19.33 8.09 15.85
N LEU A 74 -18.03 7.88 15.75
CA LEU A 74 -17.24 7.11 16.69
C LEU A 74 -15.84 7.75 16.75
N GLY A 75 -15.61 8.53 17.73
CA GLY A 75 -14.48 9.19 18.34
C GLY A 75 -13.05 8.96 17.90
N GLU A 76 -12.76 8.57 16.68
CA GLU A 76 -11.40 8.40 16.18
C GLU A 76 -11.13 9.39 15.04
N LYS A 77 -10.25 10.33 15.32
CA LYS A 77 -9.75 11.37 14.39
C LYS A 77 -8.78 10.81 13.33
N ASP A 78 -8.98 9.57 12.88
CA ASP A 78 -8.01 8.89 12.03
C ASP A 78 -8.40 8.96 10.57
N THR A 79 -7.77 9.89 9.86
CA THR A 79 -7.64 9.74 8.42
C THR A 79 -6.89 8.43 8.18
N SER A 80 -7.53 7.49 7.46
CA SER A 80 -6.99 6.16 7.21
C SER A 80 -5.55 6.21 6.70
N ILE A 81 -4.61 5.79 7.52
CA ILE A 81 -3.23 5.53 7.14
C ILE A 81 -3.25 4.31 6.22
N PHE A 82 -2.59 4.39 5.08
CA PHE A 82 -2.48 3.24 4.20
C PHE A 82 -1.77 2.09 4.93
N ASP A 83 -2.32 0.88 4.89
CA ASP A 83 -1.76 -0.24 5.65
C ASP A 83 -0.43 -0.71 5.03
N PRO A 84 0.69 -0.64 5.76
CA PRO A 84 2.00 -1.03 5.24
C PRO A 84 2.10 -2.51 4.90
N VAL A 85 1.31 -3.37 5.55
CA VAL A 85 1.28 -4.81 5.24
C VAL A 85 0.67 -5.06 3.87
N VAL A 86 -0.38 -4.28 3.49
CA VAL A 86 -0.94 -4.34 2.13
C VAL A 86 0.11 -3.93 1.09
N CYS A 87 0.88 -2.87 1.36
CA CYS A 87 1.98 -2.46 0.48
C CYS A 87 3.00 -3.58 0.29
N GLU A 88 3.47 -4.13 1.39
CA GLU A 88 4.45 -5.21 1.37
C GLU A 88 3.98 -6.41 0.56
N LEU A 89 2.75 -6.88 0.80
CA LEU A 89 2.17 -8.00 0.07
C LEU A 89 2.03 -7.69 -1.42
N ALA A 90 1.51 -6.51 -1.77
CA ALA A 90 1.36 -6.09 -3.15
C ALA A 90 2.70 -6.08 -3.89
N TYR A 91 3.74 -5.52 -3.29
CA TYR A 91 5.07 -5.48 -3.89
C TYR A 91 5.68 -6.87 -4.04
N ARG A 92 5.62 -7.70 -2.99
CA ARG A 92 6.18 -9.06 -3.02
C ARG A 92 5.49 -9.97 -4.03
N TRP A 93 4.19 -9.79 -4.25
CA TRP A 93 3.42 -10.67 -5.13
C TRP A 93 3.42 -10.23 -6.59
N PHE A 94 3.47 -8.92 -6.84
CA PHE A 94 3.19 -8.38 -8.18
C PHE A 94 4.32 -7.55 -8.78
N CYS A 95 5.32 -7.15 -7.99
CA CYS A 95 6.45 -6.39 -8.50
C CYS A 95 7.71 -7.27 -8.54
N PRO A 96 8.44 -7.34 -9.65
CA PRO A 96 9.72 -8.06 -9.70
C PRO A 96 10.71 -7.47 -8.67
N ALA A 97 11.61 -8.30 -8.16
CA ALA A 97 12.58 -7.86 -7.16
C ALA A 97 13.44 -6.71 -7.69
N GLY A 98 13.51 -5.61 -6.92
CA GLY A 98 14.23 -4.39 -7.34
C GLY A 98 13.53 -3.58 -8.44
N GLY A 99 12.30 -3.95 -8.83
CA GLY A 99 11.53 -3.28 -9.88
C GLY A 99 11.09 -1.87 -9.50
N GLN A 100 10.57 -1.16 -10.49
CA GLN A 100 10.08 0.21 -10.38
C GLN A 100 8.58 0.27 -10.09
N VAL A 101 8.23 0.82 -8.95
CA VAL A 101 6.83 1.13 -8.57
C VAL A 101 6.52 2.56 -8.96
N VAL A 102 5.39 2.78 -9.62
CA VAL A 102 4.85 4.11 -9.95
C VAL A 102 3.51 4.31 -9.25
N ASP A 103 3.35 5.45 -8.60
CA ASP A 103 2.17 5.83 -7.81
C ASP A 103 1.67 7.24 -8.19
N PRO A 104 0.72 7.35 -9.10
CA PRO A 104 0.18 8.64 -9.54
C PRO A 104 -0.53 9.47 -8.46
N PHE A 105 -0.91 8.85 -7.35
CA PHE A 105 -1.65 9.49 -6.24
C PHE A 105 -1.01 9.13 -4.90
N ALA A 106 0.25 9.53 -4.74
CA ALA A 106 1.12 9.07 -3.65
C ALA A 106 0.58 9.38 -2.25
N GLY A 107 -0.05 10.53 -2.03
CA GLY A 107 -0.50 10.92 -0.69
C GLY A 107 0.62 10.79 0.34
N GLY A 108 0.38 10.10 1.44
CA GLY A 108 1.36 9.90 2.50
C GLY A 108 2.53 8.98 2.14
N SER A 109 3.55 8.97 3.00
CA SER A 109 4.85 8.33 2.77
C SER A 109 4.85 6.80 2.74
N VAL A 110 3.81 6.14 3.30
CA VAL A 110 3.81 4.68 3.58
C VAL A 110 4.22 3.84 2.38
N ARG A 111 3.58 4.06 1.21
CA ARG A 111 3.86 3.23 0.02
C ARG A 111 5.30 3.36 -0.46
N GLY A 112 5.83 4.58 -0.46
CA GLY A 112 7.21 4.83 -0.82
C GLY A 112 8.22 4.27 0.18
N ILE A 113 7.99 4.48 1.48
CA ILE A 113 8.86 3.97 2.54
C ILE A 113 8.91 2.43 2.53
N VAL A 114 7.75 1.78 2.41
CA VAL A 114 7.70 0.30 2.35
C VAL A 114 8.43 -0.23 1.11
N ALA A 115 8.23 0.38 -0.07
CA ALA A 115 8.96 0.01 -1.27
C ALA A 115 10.46 0.15 -1.08
N GLY A 116 10.92 1.31 -0.62
CA GLY A 116 12.33 1.59 -0.42
C GLY A 116 12.99 0.71 0.65
N ALA A 117 12.32 0.45 1.77
CA ALA A 117 12.82 -0.44 2.82
C ALA A 117 13.02 -1.88 2.34
N LEU A 118 12.15 -2.35 1.46
CA LEU A 118 12.21 -3.68 0.87
C LEU A 118 13.16 -3.78 -0.35
N GLY A 119 13.66 -2.65 -0.85
CA GLY A 119 14.63 -2.60 -1.95
C GLY A 119 14.03 -2.42 -3.33
N TRP A 120 12.79 -1.97 -3.45
CA TRP A 120 12.18 -1.53 -4.70
C TRP A 120 12.40 -0.03 -4.93
N HIS A 121 12.47 0.36 -6.19
CA HIS A 121 12.42 1.76 -6.59
C HIS A 121 10.98 2.26 -6.53
N TYR A 122 10.80 3.50 -6.09
CA TYR A 122 9.48 4.11 -5.99
C TYR A 122 9.50 5.52 -6.56
N TRP A 123 8.54 5.81 -7.39
CA TRP A 123 8.23 7.15 -7.87
C TRP A 123 6.75 7.45 -7.59
N GLY A 124 6.49 8.56 -6.90
CA GLY A 124 5.15 8.96 -6.53
C GLY A 124 4.87 10.42 -6.84
N CYS A 125 3.62 10.73 -7.18
CA CYS A 125 3.16 12.09 -7.46
C CYS A 125 2.02 12.49 -6.54
N ASP A 126 2.06 13.72 -6.00
CA ASP A 126 0.97 14.34 -5.26
C ASP A 126 0.88 15.83 -5.59
N LEU A 127 -0.35 16.37 -5.55
CA LEU A 127 -0.61 17.79 -5.84
C LEU A 127 -0.10 18.74 -4.76
N ARG A 128 0.09 18.24 -3.52
CA ARG A 128 0.35 19.06 -2.35
C ARG A 128 1.85 19.11 -2.02
N PRO A 129 2.48 20.27 -2.14
CA PRO A 129 3.90 20.41 -1.82
C PRO A 129 4.22 20.11 -0.35
N GLU A 130 3.29 20.39 0.58
CA GLU A 130 3.45 20.10 2.00
C GLU A 130 3.52 18.60 2.27
N GLN A 131 2.73 17.81 1.51
CA GLN A 131 2.77 16.37 1.62
C GLN A 131 4.08 15.79 1.09
N ILE A 132 4.56 16.31 -0.03
CA ILE A 132 5.85 15.91 -0.59
C ILE A 132 6.98 16.20 0.41
N ALA A 133 7.02 17.41 0.96
CA ALA A 133 8.03 17.78 1.96
C ALA A 133 8.00 16.87 3.20
N ALA A 134 6.78 16.50 3.68
CA ALA A 134 6.62 15.59 4.79
C ALA A 134 7.09 14.17 4.46
N ASN A 135 6.83 13.69 3.25
CA ASN A 135 7.26 12.37 2.79
C ASN A 135 8.78 12.28 2.68
N GLU A 136 9.41 13.34 2.16
CA GLU A 136 10.88 13.44 2.05
C GLU A 136 11.54 13.49 3.43
N ALA A 137 10.99 14.28 4.36
CA ALA A 137 11.49 14.34 5.74
C ALA A 137 11.44 12.97 6.42
N GLN A 138 10.36 12.21 6.23
CA GLN A 138 10.27 10.83 6.75
C GLN A 138 11.26 9.89 6.07
N ALA A 139 11.51 10.03 4.78
CA ALA A 139 12.52 9.23 4.11
C ALA A 139 13.94 9.53 4.62
N ASP A 140 14.22 10.78 4.99
CA ASP A 140 15.49 11.15 5.61
C ASP A 140 15.64 10.56 7.02
N GLU A 141 14.57 10.57 7.81
CA GLU A 141 14.56 10.03 9.18
C GLU A 141 14.68 8.50 9.19
N ILE A 142 13.90 7.80 8.35
CA ILE A 142 13.85 6.33 8.31
C ILE A 142 15.05 5.76 7.54
N ALA A 143 15.61 6.50 6.59
CA ALA A 143 16.71 6.11 5.73
C ALA A 143 16.50 4.71 5.08
N PRO A 144 15.45 4.52 4.25
CA PRO A 144 15.17 3.24 3.63
C PRO A 144 16.31 2.83 2.69
N ARG A 145 16.44 1.51 2.44
CA ARG A 145 17.50 0.92 1.60
C ARG A 145 17.60 1.55 0.20
N VAL A 146 16.46 1.84 -0.41
CA VAL A 146 16.34 2.61 -1.65
C VAL A 146 15.52 3.85 -1.33
N ARG A 147 16.06 5.03 -1.61
CA ARG A 147 15.35 6.28 -1.35
C ARG A 147 14.17 6.41 -2.31
N PRO A 148 12.94 6.57 -1.82
CA PRO A 148 11.78 6.88 -2.65
C PRO A 148 11.91 8.27 -3.27
N VAL A 149 11.28 8.48 -4.41
CA VAL A 149 11.20 9.77 -5.09
C VAL A 149 9.76 10.24 -5.09
N TRP A 150 9.51 11.48 -4.66
CA TRP A 150 8.21 12.12 -4.76
C TRP A 150 8.28 13.40 -5.58
N VAL A 151 7.27 13.59 -6.44
CA VAL A 151 7.18 14.75 -7.35
C VAL A 151 5.89 15.50 -7.05
N CYS A 152 6.01 16.82 -6.91
CA CYS A 152 4.85 17.69 -6.73
C CYS A 152 4.24 18.08 -8.08
N GLY A 153 2.94 17.87 -8.25
CA GLY A 153 2.22 18.32 -9.44
C GLY A 153 0.99 17.50 -9.78
N ASP A 154 0.34 17.84 -10.87
CA ASP A 154 -0.75 17.06 -11.42
C ASP A 154 -0.21 15.77 -12.06
N SER A 155 -0.73 14.63 -11.67
CA SER A 155 -0.29 13.34 -12.20
C SER A 155 -0.51 13.21 -13.71
N MET A 156 -1.51 13.89 -14.27
CA MET A 156 -1.73 13.90 -15.72
C MET A 156 -0.56 14.52 -16.49
N ASP A 157 0.09 15.52 -15.89
CA ASP A 157 1.26 16.17 -16.49
C ASP A 157 2.56 15.43 -16.12
N LYS A 158 2.68 14.97 -14.87
CA LYS A 158 3.92 14.41 -14.32
C LYS A 158 4.20 12.98 -14.72
N LEU A 159 3.17 12.21 -15.11
CA LEU A 159 3.37 10.83 -15.57
C LEU A 159 4.19 10.73 -16.87
N ALA A 160 4.22 11.79 -17.69
CA ALA A 160 5.07 11.81 -18.87
C ALA A 160 6.57 11.72 -18.54
N ASP A 161 6.97 12.22 -17.36
CA ASP A 161 8.35 12.23 -16.87
C ASP A 161 8.64 11.05 -15.91
N ALA A 162 7.63 10.20 -15.63
CA ALA A 162 7.79 9.07 -14.75
C ALA A 162 8.69 7.99 -15.36
N PRO A 163 9.47 7.26 -14.55
CA PRO A 163 10.22 6.11 -15.04
C PRO A 163 9.27 5.01 -15.57
N ALA A 164 9.79 4.16 -16.45
CA ALA A 164 9.05 2.97 -16.90
C ALA A 164 8.70 2.11 -15.66
N ALA A 165 7.42 1.78 -15.51
CA ALA A 165 6.91 1.05 -14.35
C ALA A 165 6.92 -0.45 -14.60
N ASP A 166 7.44 -1.20 -13.61
CA ASP A 166 7.21 -2.65 -13.52
C ASP A 166 5.89 -2.93 -12.79
N PHE A 167 5.48 -2.02 -11.89
CA PHE A 167 4.24 -2.13 -11.14
C PHE A 167 3.63 -0.76 -10.84
N VAL A 168 2.33 -0.62 -11.09
CA VAL A 168 1.58 0.58 -10.70
C VAL A 168 0.73 0.25 -9.47
N PHE A 169 0.97 0.97 -8.36
CA PHE A 169 0.24 0.76 -7.12
C PHE A 169 -0.18 2.09 -6.51
N SER A 170 -1.46 2.40 -6.58
CA SER A 170 -1.98 3.70 -6.22
C SER A 170 -3.33 3.62 -5.54
N CYS A 171 -3.66 4.66 -4.77
CA CYS A 171 -4.96 4.83 -4.15
C CYS A 171 -5.53 6.21 -4.54
N PRO A 172 -6.19 6.30 -5.68
CA PRO A 172 -6.78 7.56 -6.13
C PRO A 172 -7.86 8.03 -5.15
N PRO A 173 -8.08 9.35 -5.05
CA PRO A 173 -9.13 9.88 -4.20
C PRO A 173 -10.50 9.36 -4.65
N VAL A 174 -11.29 8.87 -3.70
CA VAL A 174 -12.63 8.36 -3.98
C VAL A 174 -13.56 9.54 -4.24
N TRP A 175 -14.19 9.55 -5.40
CA TRP A 175 -15.21 10.53 -5.73
C TRP A 175 -16.44 10.36 -4.81
N ARG A 176 -16.69 11.32 -3.92
CA ARG A 176 -18.00 11.45 -3.28
C ARG A 176 -18.87 12.40 -4.13
N HIS A 177 -20.04 11.93 -4.54
CA HIS A 177 -21.03 12.73 -5.28
C HIS A 177 -21.25 14.08 -4.58
N GLY A 178 -20.89 15.19 -5.24
CA GLY A 178 -21.43 16.46 -4.87
C GLY A 178 -20.50 17.65 -4.66
N LYS A 179 -19.35 17.81 -5.24
CA LYS A 179 -18.77 19.14 -5.53
C LYS A 179 -17.40 19.00 -6.22
N VAL A 180 -17.41 19.13 -7.54
CA VAL A 180 -16.20 19.47 -8.29
C VAL A 180 -15.87 20.92 -7.95
N GLN A 181 -14.81 21.18 -7.20
CA GLN A 181 -14.15 22.48 -7.31
C GLN A 181 -13.41 22.51 -8.65
N ARG A 182 -14.11 22.97 -9.68
CA ARG A 182 -13.43 23.40 -10.90
C ARG A 182 -12.52 24.57 -10.49
N ARG A 183 -11.21 24.35 -10.51
CA ARG A 183 -10.29 25.49 -10.54
C ARG A 183 -10.65 26.27 -11.80
N SER A 184 -11.17 27.48 -11.59
CA SER A 184 -11.31 28.46 -12.66
C SER A 184 -9.92 28.67 -13.24
N ALA A 185 -9.76 28.37 -14.54
CA ALA A 185 -8.64 28.87 -15.31
C ALA A 185 -8.58 30.37 -15.07
N ARG A 186 -7.50 30.86 -14.50
CA ARG A 186 -7.20 32.29 -14.50
C ARG A 186 -6.66 32.66 -15.87
N PRO A 187 -7.09 33.81 -16.39
CA PRO A 187 -6.63 34.31 -17.68
C PRO A 187 -5.15 34.60 -17.72
#